data_1968941b7b1cfa465cc488a0237e8c12
#
_entry.id   1968941b7b1cfa465cc488a0237e8c12
#
_cell.length_a   1.000
_cell.length_b   1.000
_cell.length_c   1.000
_cell.angle_alpha   90.00
_cell.angle_beta   90.00
_cell.angle_gamma   90.00
#
_symmetry.space_group_name_H-M   'P 1'
#
loop_
_entity.id
_entity.type
_entity.pdbx_description
1 polymer ?
#
loop_
_entity_poly.entity_id
_entity_poly.type
_entity_poly.pdbx_seq_one_letter_code
_entity_poly.pdbx_strand_id
1 'polypeptide(L)'
;MIQRIKFYKVILIKKIYSIFRRLGCFLLKQVSSRNIIYDFATLITRFANKMTYNLVYQYIDKYLGTLRYGKFDVISKAKSDFYGNVIWVCWLQGQKHMPKLVRICYQQLLRNANGYKVILLTEKNISDYLTIDDSLKRRIGKEISFTAYSDLLRLNLLAFYGGVWIDSTYLLTSPLPDDFFSRSFYTLHKQQSCERQKTLPFVSEGRWTGNLLGCRPNYEPMMEIRNIFLGYWLLHNQIIDFFLIDHVINYVYNKNEYFKKDIDNIPITNSHSLALDDAWGKKWDEKIWNHWLTDTCAFKLSRKHIVPEFINERLTNCGYVYHKYGKNIS
;
A
#
# COMPACT_ATOMS: atom_id res chain seq x y z
N MET A 1 3.22 -7.97 31.01
CA MET A 1 4.69 -7.77 31.12
C MET A 1 5.47 -8.66 30.16
N ILE A 2 5.31 -9.98 30.17
CA ILE A 2 6.04 -10.94 29.30
C ILE A 2 5.90 -10.65 27.81
N GLN A 3 4.71 -10.32 27.31
CA GLN A 3 4.47 -10.01 25.89
C GLN A 3 5.20 -8.74 25.43
N ARG A 4 5.27 -7.69 26.28
CA ARG A 4 6.06 -6.49 26.00
C ARG A 4 7.56 -6.79 25.87
N ILE A 5 8.12 -7.59 26.78
CA ILE A 5 9.55 -7.98 26.74
C ILE A 5 9.85 -8.72 25.42
N LYS A 6 8.98 -9.63 25.02
CA LYS A 6 9.12 -10.38 23.75
C LYS A 6 9.00 -9.48 22.53
N PHE A 7 8.10 -8.50 22.56
CA PHE A 7 7.97 -7.49 21.51
C PHE A 7 9.27 -6.68 21.33
N TYR A 8 9.84 -6.16 22.42
CA TYR A 8 11.11 -5.43 22.35
C TYR A 8 12.29 -6.29 21.87
N LYS A 9 12.31 -7.58 22.21
CA LYS A 9 13.28 -8.53 21.67
C LYS A 9 13.16 -8.64 20.14
N VAL A 10 11.96 -8.74 19.61
CA VAL A 10 11.72 -8.77 18.16
C VAL A 10 12.20 -7.46 17.51
N ILE A 11 11.89 -6.31 18.07
CA ILE A 11 12.37 -5.01 17.58
C ILE A 11 13.91 -4.96 17.54
N LEU A 12 14.58 -5.45 18.60
CA LEU A 12 16.05 -5.45 18.66
C LEU A 12 16.67 -6.35 17.58
N ILE A 13 16.19 -7.59 17.44
CA ILE A 13 16.67 -8.51 16.41
C ILE A 13 16.44 -7.94 15.02
N LYS A 14 15.27 -7.33 14.76
CA LYS A 14 14.97 -6.68 13.51
C LYS A 14 15.93 -5.51 13.20
N LYS A 15 16.36 -4.74 14.21
CA LYS A 15 17.38 -3.70 14.02
C LYS A 15 18.68 -4.29 13.50
N ILE A 16 19.10 -5.45 13.98
CA ILE A 16 20.30 -6.16 13.50
C ILE A 16 20.15 -6.51 12.01
N TYR A 17 19.04 -7.13 11.61
CA TYR A 17 18.79 -7.42 10.19
C TYR A 17 18.71 -6.16 9.33
N SER A 18 18.20 -5.04 9.87
CA SER A 18 18.17 -3.77 9.14
C SER A 18 19.55 -3.21 8.83
N ILE A 19 20.57 -3.52 9.64
CA ILE A 19 21.98 -3.14 9.37
C ILE A 19 22.48 -3.90 8.15
N PHE A 20 22.29 -5.22 8.09
CA PHE A 20 22.68 -6.02 6.92
C PHE A 20 21.97 -5.57 5.64
N ARG A 21 20.68 -5.26 5.72
CA ARG A 21 19.92 -4.70 4.59
C ARG A 21 20.50 -3.36 4.12
N ARG A 22 20.81 -2.45 5.06
CA ARG A 22 21.41 -1.14 4.72
C ARG A 22 22.77 -1.31 4.05
N LEU A 23 23.60 -2.22 4.54
CA LEU A 23 24.88 -2.56 3.93
C LEU A 23 24.68 -3.08 2.50
N GLY A 24 23.79 -4.04 2.28
CA GLY A 24 23.49 -4.55 0.95
C GLY A 24 22.97 -3.46 0.01
N CYS A 25 22.01 -2.64 0.46
CA CYS A 25 21.51 -1.51 -0.33
C CYS A 25 22.57 -0.45 -0.63
N PHE A 26 23.50 -0.20 0.29
CA PHE A 26 24.63 0.71 0.06
C PHE A 26 25.56 0.16 -1.02
N LEU A 27 25.96 -1.09 -0.93
CA LEU A 27 26.80 -1.76 -1.94
C LEU A 27 26.13 -1.75 -3.33
N LEU A 28 24.83 -2.00 -3.41
CA LEU A 28 24.08 -1.94 -4.68
C LEU A 28 24.11 -0.57 -5.34
N LYS A 29 24.18 0.52 -4.57
CA LYS A 29 24.30 1.89 -5.11
C LYS A 29 25.68 2.21 -5.67
N GLN A 30 26.72 1.49 -5.24
CA GLN A 30 28.11 1.71 -5.70
C GLN A 30 28.42 0.94 -6.99
N VAL A 31 27.51 0.07 -7.44
CA VAL A 31 27.76 -0.82 -8.58
C VAL A 31 26.85 -0.41 -9.73
N SER A 32 27.46 0.00 -10.84
CA SER A 32 26.76 0.43 -12.06
C SER A 32 26.37 -0.73 -12.99
N SER A 33 26.99 -1.89 -12.83
CA SER A 33 26.71 -3.09 -13.64
C SER A 33 26.68 -4.35 -12.77
N ARG A 34 26.04 -5.40 -13.28
CA ARG A 34 25.98 -6.70 -12.57
C ARG A 34 27.38 -7.33 -12.48
N ASN A 35 27.85 -7.56 -11.25
CA ASN A 35 29.10 -8.23 -10.94
C ASN A 35 28.98 -8.98 -9.61
N ILE A 36 30.06 -9.62 -9.14
CA ILE A 36 30.10 -10.38 -7.89
C ILE A 36 29.64 -9.54 -6.68
N ILE A 37 30.00 -8.27 -6.63
CA ILE A 37 29.57 -7.35 -5.55
C ILE A 37 28.05 -7.13 -5.61
N TYR A 38 27.48 -6.96 -6.80
CA TYR A 38 26.04 -6.83 -7.00
C TYR A 38 25.29 -8.08 -6.52
N ASP A 39 25.75 -9.28 -6.93
CA ASP A 39 25.11 -10.53 -6.57
C ASP A 39 25.21 -10.78 -5.04
N PHE A 40 26.37 -10.50 -4.43
CA PHE A 40 26.57 -10.57 -2.99
C PHE A 40 25.69 -9.59 -2.20
N ALA A 41 25.62 -8.33 -2.64
CA ALA A 41 24.80 -7.31 -2.03
C ALA A 41 23.29 -7.64 -2.12
N THR A 42 22.87 -8.20 -3.25
CA THR A 42 21.51 -8.70 -3.46
C THR A 42 21.20 -9.85 -2.52
N LEU A 43 22.13 -10.80 -2.37
CA LEU A 43 21.98 -11.96 -1.46
C LEU A 43 21.82 -11.49 0.00
N ILE A 44 22.71 -10.61 0.49
CA ILE A 44 22.61 -10.05 1.85
C ILE A 44 21.28 -9.35 2.07
N THR A 45 20.84 -8.52 1.12
CA THR A 45 19.60 -7.78 1.23
C THR A 45 18.39 -8.73 1.29
N ARG A 46 18.34 -9.74 0.43
CA ARG A 46 17.29 -10.76 0.42
C ARG A 46 17.27 -11.59 1.70
N PHE A 47 18.45 -12.01 2.17
CA PHE A 47 18.57 -12.74 3.44
C PHE A 47 18.00 -11.91 4.60
N ALA A 48 18.43 -10.65 4.74
CA ALA A 48 17.98 -9.77 5.81
C ALA A 48 16.46 -9.51 5.75
N ASN A 49 15.90 -9.36 4.54
CA ASN A 49 14.45 -9.23 4.34
C ASN A 49 13.72 -10.50 4.76
N LYS A 50 14.15 -11.68 4.28
CA LYS A 50 13.55 -12.97 4.63
C LYS A 50 13.57 -13.22 6.13
N MET A 51 14.68 -12.94 6.81
CA MET A 51 14.80 -13.08 8.27
C MET A 51 13.86 -12.12 9.01
N THR A 52 13.73 -10.87 8.53
CA THR A 52 12.77 -9.91 9.08
C THR A 52 11.32 -10.40 8.92
N TYR A 53 10.97 -10.94 7.75
CA TYR A 53 9.60 -11.45 7.50
C TYR A 53 9.27 -12.62 8.38
N ASN A 54 10.17 -13.60 8.47
CA ASN A 54 9.98 -14.76 9.33
C ASN A 54 9.82 -14.34 10.80
N LEU A 55 10.62 -13.39 11.26
CA LEU A 55 10.56 -12.89 12.63
C LEU A 55 9.22 -12.21 12.94
N VAL A 56 8.74 -11.35 12.03
CA VAL A 56 7.45 -10.67 12.20
C VAL A 56 6.30 -11.66 12.06
N TYR A 57 6.38 -12.59 11.09
CA TYR A 57 5.37 -13.64 10.92
C TYR A 57 5.22 -14.50 12.18
N GLN A 58 6.34 -14.99 12.74
CA GLN A 58 6.31 -15.76 13.98
C GLN A 58 5.75 -14.97 15.16
N TYR A 59 6.02 -13.65 15.20
CA TYR A 59 5.45 -12.79 16.21
C TYR A 59 3.92 -12.69 16.08
N ILE A 60 3.43 -12.46 14.86
CA ILE A 60 2.00 -12.42 14.57
C ILE A 60 1.35 -13.75 14.91
N ASP A 61 1.90 -14.86 14.42
CA ASP A 61 1.37 -16.20 14.65
C ASP A 61 1.22 -16.52 16.15
N LYS A 62 2.26 -16.25 16.91
CA LYS A 62 2.31 -16.61 18.34
C LYS A 62 1.47 -15.69 19.24
N TYR A 63 1.37 -14.40 18.93
CA TYR A 63 0.83 -13.40 19.86
C TYR A 63 -0.40 -12.66 19.36
N LEU A 64 -0.65 -12.66 18.06
CA LEU A 64 -1.74 -11.90 17.45
C LEU A 64 -2.69 -12.80 16.64
N GLY A 65 -2.29 -14.02 16.30
CA GLY A 65 -3.04 -14.88 15.40
C GLY A 65 -4.47 -15.18 15.86
N THR A 66 -4.68 -15.32 17.16
CA THR A 66 -6.02 -15.55 17.75
C THR A 66 -6.92 -14.31 17.66
N LEU A 67 -6.33 -13.12 17.48
CA LEU A 67 -7.09 -11.86 17.37
C LEU A 67 -7.92 -11.79 16.09
N ARG A 68 -7.61 -12.61 15.08
CA ARG A 68 -8.38 -12.65 13.82
C ARG A 68 -9.86 -12.94 14.05
N TYR A 69 -10.20 -13.66 15.11
CA TYR A 69 -11.57 -13.98 15.53
C TYR A 69 -12.11 -13.01 16.59
N GLY A 70 -11.33 -12.00 16.95
CA GLY A 70 -11.70 -11.03 17.97
C GLY A 70 -12.82 -10.09 17.50
N LYS A 71 -13.60 -9.62 18.46
CA LYS A 71 -14.56 -8.54 18.25
C LYS A 71 -13.99 -7.27 18.89
N PHE A 72 -13.76 -6.24 18.08
CA PHE A 72 -13.19 -4.98 18.53
C PHE A 72 -14.12 -3.82 18.12
N ASP A 73 -14.72 -3.17 19.12
CA ASP A 73 -15.68 -2.08 18.90
C ASP A 73 -15.02 -0.69 18.96
N VAL A 74 -13.69 -0.63 19.14
CA VAL A 74 -12.92 0.63 19.16
C VAL A 74 -13.00 1.39 17.83
N ILE A 75 -13.19 0.65 16.73
CA ILE A 75 -13.62 1.19 15.44
C ILE A 75 -14.82 0.37 14.98
N SER A 76 -15.96 1.01 14.87
CA SER A 76 -17.19 0.40 14.39
C SER A 76 -17.75 1.13 13.17
N LYS A 77 -18.67 0.46 12.48
CA LYS A 77 -19.43 1.05 11.38
C LYS A 77 -20.30 2.19 11.91
N ALA A 78 -20.27 3.36 11.25
CA ALA A 78 -21.23 4.41 11.53
C ALA A 78 -22.65 3.97 11.07
N LYS A 79 -23.69 4.62 11.60
CA LYS A 79 -25.07 4.40 11.20
C LYS A 79 -25.31 4.99 9.79
N SER A 80 -24.76 4.38 8.78
CA SER A 80 -25.02 4.75 7.40
C SER A 80 -25.43 3.49 6.62
N ASP A 81 -26.53 3.56 5.89
CA ASP A 81 -27.02 2.49 5.01
C ASP A 81 -26.26 2.45 3.68
N PHE A 82 -25.03 2.99 3.70
CA PHE A 82 -24.20 3.03 2.52
C PHE A 82 -23.64 1.64 2.21
N TYR A 83 -24.14 1.04 1.18
CA TYR A 83 -23.61 -0.16 0.55
C TYR A 83 -23.48 0.11 -0.93
N GLY A 84 -22.36 -0.20 -1.52
CA GLY A 84 -22.26 -0.06 -2.95
C GLY A 84 -20.86 -0.05 -3.51
N ASN A 85 -20.82 0.04 -4.81
CA ASN A 85 -19.59 0.13 -5.58
C ASN A 85 -18.92 1.48 -5.33
N VAL A 86 -17.94 1.48 -4.44
CA VAL A 86 -17.26 2.69 -3.98
C VAL A 86 -15.75 2.56 -4.13
N ILE A 87 -15.14 3.68 -4.49
CA ILE A 87 -13.69 3.86 -4.44
C ILE A 87 -13.37 4.81 -3.29
N TRP A 88 -12.65 4.32 -2.31
CA TRP A 88 -12.15 5.08 -1.17
C TRP A 88 -10.78 5.68 -1.49
N VAL A 89 -10.63 6.97 -1.34
CA VAL A 89 -9.35 7.67 -1.41
C VAL A 89 -9.22 8.60 -0.22
N CYS A 90 -8.04 8.68 0.39
CA CYS A 90 -7.85 9.46 1.61
C CYS A 90 -6.86 10.60 1.40
N TRP A 91 -7.30 11.81 1.78
CA TRP A 91 -6.48 12.99 1.96
C TRP A 91 -7.03 13.82 3.11
N LEU A 92 -6.50 13.62 4.31
CA LEU A 92 -7.08 14.13 5.56
C LEU A 92 -7.32 15.64 5.55
N GLN A 93 -6.42 16.40 4.92
CA GLN A 93 -6.49 17.87 4.85
C GLN A 93 -7.55 18.38 3.85
N GLY A 94 -8.17 17.49 3.09
CA GLY A 94 -9.15 17.83 2.07
C GLY A 94 -8.56 18.26 0.73
N GLN A 95 -9.42 18.28 -0.30
CA GLN A 95 -9.03 18.48 -1.70
C GLN A 95 -8.24 19.77 -1.94
N LYS A 96 -8.63 20.88 -1.29
CA LYS A 96 -7.98 22.20 -1.45
C LYS A 96 -6.50 22.18 -1.06
N HIS A 97 -6.08 21.26 -0.20
CA HIS A 97 -4.71 21.14 0.31
C HIS A 97 -3.93 20.01 -0.37
N MET A 98 -4.43 19.47 -1.47
CA MET A 98 -3.69 18.48 -2.25
C MET A 98 -2.52 19.14 -3.00
N PRO A 99 -1.26 18.63 -2.86
CA PRO A 99 -0.18 19.02 -3.74
C PRO A 99 -0.50 18.70 -5.21
N LYS A 100 0.16 19.41 -6.15
CA LYS A 100 -0.07 19.29 -7.61
C LYS A 100 -0.20 17.85 -8.08
N LEU A 101 0.77 16.97 -7.72
CA LEU A 101 0.74 15.56 -8.10
C LEU A 101 -0.49 14.83 -7.56
N VAL A 102 -0.82 15.01 -6.27
CA VAL A 102 -1.97 14.33 -5.64
C VAL A 102 -3.27 14.80 -6.27
N ARG A 103 -3.38 16.08 -6.59
CA ARG A 103 -4.54 16.67 -7.26
C ARG A 103 -4.74 16.08 -8.66
N ILE A 104 -3.64 15.93 -9.42
CA ILE A 104 -3.66 15.25 -10.73
C ILE A 104 -4.13 13.79 -10.57
N CYS A 105 -3.55 13.04 -9.68
CA CYS A 105 -3.94 11.65 -9.43
C CYS A 105 -5.43 11.54 -9.05
N TYR A 106 -5.91 12.42 -8.17
CA TYR A 106 -7.32 12.45 -7.76
C TYR A 106 -8.26 12.77 -8.92
N GLN A 107 -7.91 13.75 -9.77
CA GLN A 107 -8.71 14.07 -10.95
C GLN A 107 -8.73 12.92 -11.97
N GLN A 108 -7.59 12.23 -12.15
CA GLN A 108 -7.56 11.06 -13.02
C GLN A 108 -8.35 9.88 -12.41
N LEU A 109 -8.36 9.73 -11.10
CA LEU A 109 -9.21 8.78 -10.43
C LEU A 109 -10.69 9.05 -10.69
N LEU A 110 -11.14 10.30 -10.56
CA LEU A 110 -12.53 10.69 -10.84
C LEU A 110 -12.93 10.42 -12.31
N ARG A 111 -12.03 10.69 -13.26
CA ARG A 111 -12.28 10.44 -14.70
C ARG A 111 -12.35 8.96 -15.04
N ASN A 112 -11.59 8.13 -14.34
CA ASN A 112 -11.43 6.71 -14.62
C ASN A 112 -12.18 5.82 -13.60
N ALA A 113 -13.10 6.38 -12.84
CA ALA A 113 -13.85 5.67 -11.79
C ALA A 113 -14.86 4.64 -12.34
N ASN A 114 -15.08 4.58 -13.66
CA ASN A 114 -15.93 3.60 -14.33
C ASN A 114 -17.34 3.45 -13.71
N GLY A 115 -17.99 4.58 -13.39
CA GLY A 115 -19.31 4.60 -12.76
C GLY A 115 -19.32 4.37 -11.23
N TYR A 116 -18.19 4.05 -10.63
CA TYR A 116 -18.09 3.89 -9.19
C TYR A 116 -18.08 5.23 -8.46
N LYS A 117 -18.76 5.30 -7.32
CA LYS A 117 -18.75 6.50 -6.47
C LYS A 117 -17.38 6.65 -5.82
N VAL A 118 -16.68 7.75 -6.11
CA VAL A 118 -15.42 8.10 -5.44
C VAL A 118 -15.71 8.90 -4.17
N ILE A 119 -15.25 8.41 -3.02
CA ILE A 119 -15.35 9.08 -1.72
C ILE A 119 -13.97 9.55 -1.29
N LEU A 120 -13.78 10.87 -1.25
CA LEU A 120 -12.60 11.47 -0.65
C LEU A 120 -12.78 11.54 0.86
N LEU A 121 -12.04 10.71 1.57
CA LEU A 121 -11.98 10.74 3.04
C LEU A 121 -11.10 11.90 3.50
N THR A 122 -11.65 12.67 4.42
CA THR A 122 -11.04 13.83 5.06
C THR A 122 -11.30 13.76 6.57
N GLU A 123 -10.58 14.52 7.37
CA GLU A 123 -10.87 14.63 8.81
C GLU A 123 -12.33 14.98 9.11
N LYS A 124 -12.99 15.72 8.18
CA LYS A 124 -14.36 16.22 8.38
C LYS A 124 -15.44 15.15 8.18
N ASN A 125 -15.19 14.12 7.36
CA ASN A 125 -16.22 13.16 6.96
C ASN A 125 -15.93 11.70 7.32
N ILE A 126 -14.81 11.42 7.99
CA ILE A 126 -14.52 10.04 8.46
C ILE A 126 -15.63 9.56 9.40
N SER A 127 -16.18 10.45 10.24
CA SER A 127 -17.26 10.14 11.18
C SER A 127 -18.57 9.72 10.52
N ASP A 128 -18.77 10.04 9.24
CA ASP A 128 -19.96 9.61 8.48
C ASP A 128 -19.92 8.11 8.18
N TYR A 129 -18.73 7.51 8.21
CA TYR A 129 -18.50 6.10 7.86
C TYR A 129 -18.01 5.26 9.04
N LEU A 130 -17.17 5.81 9.90
CA LEU A 130 -16.55 5.08 11.01
C LEU A 130 -16.71 5.83 12.33
N THR A 131 -17.23 5.15 13.34
CA THR A 131 -17.16 5.60 14.73
C THR A 131 -15.85 5.11 15.33
N ILE A 132 -14.97 6.01 15.73
CA ILE A 132 -13.66 5.70 16.30
C ILE A 132 -13.68 6.12 17.77
N ASP A 133 -13.29 5.21 18.66
CA ASP A 133 -13.20 5.49 20.09
C ASP A 133 -12.15 6.54 20.40
N ASP A 134 -12.42 7.37 21.39
CA ASP A 134 -11.54 8.48 21.77
C ASP A 134 -10.20 8.01 22.32
N SER A 135 -10.13 6.82 22.92
CA SER A 135 -8.86 6.23 23.36
C SER A 135 -7.90 6.00 22.18
N LEU A 136 -8.44 5.59 21.02
CA LEU A 136 -7.65 5.42 19.81
C LEU A 136 -7.37 6.76 19.13
N LYS A 137 -8.35 7.67 19.07
CA LYS A 137 -8.18 9.01 18.47
C LYS A 137 -7.02 9.78 19.10
N ARG A 138 -6.89 9.75 20.43
CA ARG A 138 -5.81 10.44 21.17
C ARG A 138 -4.40 9.96 20.82
N ARG A 139 -4.27 8.78 20.20
CA ARG A 139 -3.00 8.17 19.83
C ARG A 139 -2.59 8.48 18.39
N ILE A 140 -3.53 8.95 17.55
CA ILE A 140 -3.28 9.30 16.14
C ILE A 140 -2.38 10.55 16.09
N GLY A 141 -1.37 10.50 15.21
CA GLY A 141 -0.35 11.53 15.10
C GLY A 141 0.75 11.49 16.17
N LYS A 142 0.65 10.58 17.14
CA LYS A 142 1.63 10.35 18.23
C LYS A 142 2.21 8.94 18.10
N GLU A 143 1.58 7.97 18.74
CA GLU A 143 1.97 6.57 18.71
C GLU A 143 1.60 5.91 17.36
N ILE A 144 0.44 6.27 16.82
CA ILE A 144 -0.07 5.81 15.53
C ILE A 144 0.19 6.90 14.49
N SER A 145 1.16 6.67 13.61
CA SER A 145 1.46 7.62 12.54
C SER A 145 0.25 7.80 11.60
N PHE A 146 0.16 8.92 10.88
CA PHE A 146 -0.90 9.12 9.88
C PHE A 146 -0.91 8.07 8.78
N THR A 147 0.24 7.46 8.46
CA THR A 147 0.30 6.31 7.55
C THR A 147 -0.40 5.09 8.15
N ALA A 148 -0.09 4.73 9.39
CA ALA A 148 -0.75 3.63 10.09
C ALA A 148 -2.24 3.90 10.35
N TYR A 149 -2.61 5.15 10.57
CA TYR A 149 -4.01 5.56 10.66
C TYR A 149 -4.74 5.38 9.32
N SER A 150 -4.10 5.74 8.21
CA SER A 150 -4.63 5.45 6.88
C SER A 150 -4.86 3.95 6.64
N ASP A 151 -3.96 3.09 7.14
CA ASP A 151 -4.13 1.64 7.09
C ASP A 151 -5.32 1.16 7.95
N LEU A 152 -5.51 1.74 9.15
CA LEU A 152 -6.68 1.48 9.98
C LEU A 152 -7.98 1.86 9.27
N LEU A 153 -8.04 3.06 8.67
CA LEU A 153 -9.21 3.51 7.92
C LEU A 153 -9.51 2.55 6.77
N ARG A 154 -8.50 2.24 5.96
CA ARG A 154 -8.59 1.30 4.81
C ARG A 154 -9.19 -0.02 5.22
N LEU A 155 -8.60 -0.68 6.22
CA LEU A 155 -9.02 -2.01 6.64
C LEU A 155 -10.43 -2.03 7.22
N ASN A 156 -10.82 -1.00 7.99
CA ASN A 156 -12.17 -0.92 8.55
C ASN A 156 -13.23 -0.62 7.48
N LEU A 157 -12.96 0.30 6.56
CA LEU A 157 -13.87 0.63 5.48
C LEU A 157 -14.09 -0.57 4.55
N LEU A 158 -13.02 -1.24 4.13
CA LEU A 158 -13.11 -2.42 3.30
C LEU A 158 -13.84 -3.57 4.00
N ALA A 159 -13.57 -3.81 5.29
CA ALA A 159 -14.22 -4.86 6.06
C ALA A 159 -15.73 -4.62 6.19
N PHE A 160 -16.17 -3.39 6.42
CA PHE A 160 -17.59 -3.08 6.68
C PHE A 160 -18.40 -2.78 5.42
N TYR A 161 -17.80 -2.05 4.49
CA TYR A 161 -18.51 -1.53 3.31
C TYR A 161 -18.06 -2.19 2.01
N GLY A 162 -16.90 -2.85 2.01
CA GLY A 162 -16.29 -3.31 0.78
C GLY A 162 -15.83 -2.15 -0.11
N GLY A 163 -15.85 -2.38 -1.42
CA GLY A 163 -15.36 -1.44 -2.42
C GLY A 163 -13.85 -1.51 -2.58
N VAL A 164 -13.26 -0.44 -3.06
CA VAL A 164 -11.83 -0.37 -3.39
C VAL A 164 -11.16 0.79 -2.68
N TRP A 165 -10.07 0.53 -2.00
CA TRP A 165 -9.16 1.56 -1.55
C TRP A 165 -8.09 1.82 -2.61
N ILE A 166 -7.90 3.07 -2.98
CA ILE A 166 -6.82 3.52 -3.85
C ILE A 166 -6.09 4.67 -3.16
N ASP A 167 -4.78 4.50 -2.93
CA ASP A 167 -3.96 5.58 -2.38
C ASP A 167 -4.00 6.81 -3.30
N SER A 168 -4.03 8.00 -2.70
CA SER A 168 -4.14 9.31 -3.39
C SER A 168 -3.00 9.64 -4.38
N THR A 169 -1.98 8.81 -4.46
CA THR A 169 -0.84 8.97 -5.39
C THR A 169 -0.84 7.93 -6.52
N TYR A 170 -1.96 7.28 -6.79
CA TYR A 170 -2.13 6.49 -8.01
C TYR A 170 -2.56 7.37 -9.18
N LEU A 171 -1.76 7.38 -10.23
CA LEU A 171 -2.15 7.92 -11.52
C LEU A 171 -2.85 6.83 -12.33
N LEU A 172 -4.16 6.94 -12.52
CA LEU A 172 -4.90 6.09 -13.44
C LEU A 172 -4.86 6.71 -14.85
N THR A 173 -4.44 5.93 -15.82
CA THR A 173 -4.35 6.36 -17.23
C THR A 173 -5.54 5.89 -18.07
N SER A 174 -6.27 4.91 -17.57
CA SER A 174 -7.55 4.40 -18.10
C SER A 174 -8.35 3.79 -16.94
N PRO A 175 -9.65 3.47 -17.14
CA PRO A 175 -10.46 2.78 -16.16
C PRO A 175 -9.83 1.45 -15.73
N LEU A 176 -10.06 1.08 -14.47
CA LEU A 176 -9.73 -0.26 -13.99
C LEU A 176 -10.61 -1.29 -14.74
N PRO A 177 -10.10 -2.49 -15.03
CA PRO A 177 -10.88 -3.53 -15.71
C PRO A 177 -12.18 -3.86 -14.97
N ASP A 178 -13.26 -4.16 -15.71
CA ASP A 178 -14.58 -4.43 -15.13
C ASP A 178 -14.59 -5.65 -14.20
N ASP A 179 -13.83 -6.69 -14.53
CA ASP A 179 -13.68 -7.89 -13.71
C ASP A 179 -12.99 -7.61 -12.36
N PHE A 180 -12.31 -6.47 -12.27
CA PHE A 180 -11.69 -5.99 -11.06
C PHE A 180 -12.70 -5.86 -9.91
N PHE A 181 -13.91 -5.38 -10.17
CA PHE A 181 -14.94 -5.15 -9.16
C PHE A 181 -15.88 -6.34 -8.92
N SER A 182 -15.85 -7.35 -9.77
CA SER A 182 -16.70 -8.55 -9.66
C SER A 182 -16.14 -9.61 -8.72
N ARG A 183 -14.85 -9.52 -8.34
CA ARG A 183 -14.16 -10.50 -7.50
C ARG A 183 -14.48 -10.33 -6.01
N SER A 184 -14.42 -11.41 -5.23
CA SER A 184 -14.55 -11.35 -3.76
C SER A 184 -13.47 -10.51 -3.10
N PHE A 185 -12.24 -10.63 -3.63
CA PHE A 185 -11.07 -9.83 -3.25
C PHE A 185 -10.25 -9.51 -4.48
N TYR A 186 -9.64 -8.33 -4.50
CA TYR A 186 -8.69 -8.00 -5.51
C TYR A 186 -7.73 -6.87 -5.19
N THR A 187 -6.65 -6.86 -5.96
CA THR A 187 -5.52 -5.98 -5.83
C THR A 187 -4.74 -5.99 -7.15
N LEU A 188 -3.68 -5.23 -7.26
CA LEU A 188 -2.75 -5.40 -8.37
C LEU A 188 -1.81 -6.57 -8.06
N HIS A 189 -1.89 -7.61 -8.89
CA HIS A 189 -0.96 -8.73 -8.87
C HIS A 189 0.09 -8.49 -9.96
N LYS A 190 1.33 -8.28 -9.55
CA LYS A 190 2.42 -7.86 -10.44
C LYS A 190 3.42 -8.98 -10.66
N GLN A 191 3.93 -9.08 -11.87
CA GLN A 191 5.11 -9.89 -12.09
C GLN A 191 6.33 -9.27 -11.37
N GLN A 192 7.15 -10.09 -10.74
CA GLN A 192 8.37 -9.64 -10.03
C GLN A 192 9.51 -9.30 -11.01
N SER A 193 9.27 -8.43 -11.98
CA SER A 193 10.22 -8.12 -13.06
C SER A 193 11.08 -6.88 -12.83
N CYS A 194 10.75 -6.06 -11.85
CA CYS A 194 11.44 -4.79 -11.63
C CYS A 194 12.62 -4.97 -10.66
N GLU A 195 13.78 -4.39 -11.01
CA GLU A 195 14.99 -4.43 -10.19
C GLU A 195 14.76 -3.92 -8.76
N ARG A 196 13.91 -2.89 -8.61
CA ARG A 196 13.52 -2.35 -7.32
C ARG A 196 12.83 -3.40 -6.44
N GLN A 197 12.04 -4.31 -7.03
CA GLN A 197 11.36 -5.37 -6.29
C GLN A 197 12.33 -6.44 -5.77
N LYS A 198 13.49 -6.62 -6.42
CA LYS A 198 14.50 -7.60 -5.99
C LYS A 198 15.17 -7.22 -4.67
N THR A 199 15.22 -5.94 -4.34
CA THR A 199 15.97 -5.39 -3.21
C THR A 199 15.10 -4.78 -2.12
N LEU A 200 13.86 -4.35 -2.46
CA LEU A 200 12.92 -3.84 -1.48
C LEU A 200 12.25 -4.96 -0.68
N PRO A 201 11.92 -4.67 0.60
CA PRO A 201 11.25 -5.63 1.47
C PRO A 201 9.77 -5.76 1.12
N PHE A 202 9.44 -6.33 -0.03
CA PHE A 202 8.06 -6.62 -0.39
C PHE A 202 7.62 -7.96 0.18
N VAL A 203 6.92 -7.92 1.29
CA VAL A 203 6.31 -9.08 1.94
C VAL A 203 5.36 -9.83 0.99
N SER A 204 4.67 -9.06 0.13
CA SER A 204 3.71 -9.59 -0.83
C SER A 204 4.34 -10.41 -1.97
N GLU A 205 5.64 -10.24 -2.23
CA GLU A 205 6.31 -10.85 -3.39
C GLU A 205 5.57 -10.60 -4.73
N GLY A 206 4.86 -9.48 -4.83
CA GLY A 206 4.08 -9.09 -6.01
C GLY A 206 2.63 -9.58 -6.01
N ARG A 207 2.24 -10.50 -5.15
CA ARG A 207 0.89 -11.10 -5.10
C ARG A 207 -0.21 -10.10 -4.78
N TRP A 208 0.10 -9.06 -4.01
CA TRP A 208 -0.81 -7.95 -3.71
C TRP A 208 -0.07 -6.64 -3.55
N THR A 209 -0.84 -5.58 -3.49
CA THR A 209 -0.38 -4.22 -3.27
C THR A 209 -1.24 -3.60 -2.16
N GLY A 210 -0.66 -3.40 -0.96
CA GLY A 210 -1.38 -2.89 0.22
C GLY A 210 -2.03 -1.52 0.01
N ASN A 211 -1.57 -0.75 -0.96
CA ASN A 211 -2.05 0.59 -1.28
C ASN A 211 -3.10 0.65 -2.41
N LEU A 212 -3.50 -0.51 -2.95
CA LEU A 212 -4.65 -0.69 -3.83
C LEU A 212 -5.28 -2.06 -3.51
N LEU A 213 -6.33 -2.04 -2.72
CA LEU A 213 -7.04 -3.22 -2.23
C LEU A 213 -8.53 -3.04 -2.43
N GLY A 214 -9.23 -4.12 -2.77
CA GLY A 214 -10.67 -4.16 -2.85
C GLY A 214 -11.23 -5.48 -2.36
N CYS A 215 -12.45 -5.45 -1.87
CA CYS A 215 -13.21 -6.65 -1.53
C CYS A 215 -14.71 -6.36 -1.49
N ARG A 216 -15.52 -7.44 -1.53
CA ARG A 216 -16.95 -7.34 -1.25
C ARG A 216 -17.19 -6.97 0.22
N PRO A 217 -18.36 -6.37 0.56
CA PRO A 217 -18.72 -6.10 1.95
C PRO A 217 -18.72 -7.38 2.80
N ASN A 218 -18.32 -7.24 4.06
CA ASN A 218 -18.28 -8.36 5.03
C ASN A 218 -17.45 -9.57 4.56
N TYR A 219 -16.42 -9.33 3.75
CA TYR A 219 -15.51 -10.37 3.32
C TYR A 219 -14.67 -10.86 4.50
N GLU A 220 -14.89 -12.14 4.88
CA GLU A 220 -14.33 -12.72 6.11
C GLU A 220 -12.80 -12.54 6.24
N PRO A 221 -11.96 -12.83 5.22
CA PRO A 221 -10.52 -12.61 5.34
C PRO A 221 -10.15 -11.14 5.59
N MET A 222 -10.92 -10.17 5.07
CA MET A 222 -10.68 -8.75 5.36
C MET A 222 -11.04 -8.41 6.80
N MET A 223 -12.06 -9.05 7.39
CA MET A 223 -12.37 -8.92 8.81
C MET A 223 -11.24 -9.50 9.67
N GLU A 224 -10.68 -10.65 9.30
CA GLU A 224 -9.52 -11.24 10.00
C GLU A 224 -8.30 -10.28 9.96
N ILE A 225 -7.97 -9.75 8.78
CA ILE A 225 -6.88 -8.79 8.59
C ILE A 225 -7.12 -7.54 9.45
N ARG A 226 -8.30 -6.97 9.38
CA ARG A 226 -8.71 -5.81 10.20
C ARG A 226 -8.55 -6.10 11.69
N ASN A 227 -9.02 -7.24 12.15
CA ASN A 227 -9.00 -7.58 13.57
C ASN A 227 -7.57 -7.75 14.11
N ILE A 228 -6.69 -8.43 13.36
CA ILE A 228 -5.28 -8.56 13.75
C ILE A 228 -4.61 -7.20 13.78
N PHE A 229 -4.81 -6.37 12.75
CA PHE A 229 -4.18 -5.04 12.64
C PHE A 229 -4.67 -4.09 13.73
N LEU A 230 -5.98 -4.07 14.00
CA LEU A 230 -6.55 -3.25 15.08
C LEU A 230 -6.09 -3.75 16.45
N GLY A 231 -6.16 -5.07 16.68
CA GLY A 231 -5.69 -5.68 17.92
C GLY A 231 -4.20 -5.42 18.17
N TYR A 232 -3.37 -5.38 17.12
CA TYR A 232 -1.97 -4.96 17.23
C TYR A 232 -1.87 -3.57 17.86
N TRP A 233 -2.61 -2.57 17.35
CA TRP A 233 -2.57 -1.20 17.86
C TRP A 233 -3.19 -1.03 19.25
N LEU A 234 -4.08 -1.94 19.66
CA LEU A 234 -4.57 -1.97 21.04
C LEU A 234 -3.51 -2.50 22.03
N LEU A 235 -2.60 -3.35 21.58
CA LEU A 235 -1.56 -3.97 22.41
C LEU A 235 -0.23 -3.20 22.40
N HIS A 236 0.04 -2.38 21.38
CA HIS A 236 1.34 -1.76 21.15
C HIS A 236 1.25 -0.25 20.88
N ASN A 237 2.31 0.47 21.28
CA ASN A 237 2.46 1.93 21.13
C ASN A 237 3.41 2.30 19.98
N GLN A 238 4.06 1.33 19.35
CA GLN A 238 4.98 1.57 18.25
C GLN A 238 4.85 0.48 17.20
N ILE A 239 5.18 0.82 15.97
CA ILE A 239 5.09 -0.13 14.86
C ILE A 239 6.26 -1.13 14.87
N ILE A 240 5.95 -2.42 14.72
CA ILE A 240 6.96 -3.47 14.60
C ILE A 240 7.68 -3.41 13.26
N ASP A 241 6.96 -3.12 12.17
CA ASP A 241 7.50 -2.94 10.83
C ASP A 241 6.67 -1.93 10.04
N PHE A 242 7.32 -1.17 9.14
CA PHE A 242 6.64 -0.22 8.28
C PHE A 242 5.58 -0.89 7.38
N PHE A 243 5.84 -2.14 6.97
CA PHE A 243 4.93 -2.96 6.16
C PHE A 243 4.02 -3.86 7.01
N LEU A 244 3.64 -3.42 8.21
CA LEU A 244 2.79 -4.21 9.10
C LEU A 244 1.52 -4.72 8.41
N ILE A 245 0.87 -3.89 7.60
CA ILE A 245 -0.33 -4.30 6.84
C ILE A 245 -0.03 -5.49 5.92
N ASP A 246 1.09 -5.46 5.20
CA ASP A 246 1.48 -6.55 4.31
C ASP A 246 1.84 -7.82 5.10
N HIS A 247 2.46 -7.69 6.27
CA HIS A 247 2.72 -8.83 7.16
C HIS A 247 1.42 -9.48 7.65
N VAL A 248 0.41 -8.69 7.99
CA VAL A 248 -0.89 -9.19 8.44
C VAL A 248 -1.63 -9.86 7.27
N ILE A 249 -1.63 -9.25 6.09
CA ILE A 249 -2.18 -9.87 4.87
C ILE A 249 -1.48 -11.21 4.59
N ASN A 250 -0.14 -11.24 4.64
CA ASN A 250 0.63 -12.47 4.43
C ASN A 250 0.32 -13.54 5.48
N TYR A 251 0.08 -13.15 6.73
CA TYR A 251 -0.33 -14.10 7.77
C TYR A 251 -1.68 -14.74 7.43
N VAL A 252 -2.70 -13.94 7.09
CA VAL A 252 -4.02 -14.46 6.73
C VAL A 252 -3.96 -15.27 5.44
N TYR A 253 -3.20 -14.83 4.43
CA TYR A 253 -2.95 -15.59 3.19
C TYR A 253 -2.42 -17.02 3.47
N ASN A 254 -1.52 -17.17 4.44
CA ASN A 254 -0.96 -18.49 4.78
C ASN A 254 -1.84 -19.32 5.73
N LYS A 255 -2.84 -18.73 6.38
CA LYS A 255 -3.72 -19.42 7.36
C LYS A 255 -5.14 -19.65 6.86
N ASN A 256 -5.53 -18.99 5.78
CA ASN A 256 -6.88 -19.07 5.22
C ASN A 256 -6.78 -19.50 3.75
N GLU A 257 -7.03 -20.78 3.48
CA GLU A 257 -6.91 -21.36 2.14
C GLU A 257 -7.89 -20.72 1.14
N TYR A 258 -9.05 -20.25 1.60
CA TYR A 258 -10.01 -19.55 0.77
C TYR A 258 -9.44 -18.20 0.28
N PHE A 259 -8.86 -17.41 1.18
CA PHE A 259 -8.22 -16.15 0.85
C PHE A 259 -7.00 -16.34 -0.05
N LYS A 260 -6.21 -17.38 0.22
CA LYS A 260 -5.09 -17.75 -0.62
C LYS A 260 -5.54 -18.03 -2.06
N LYS A 261 -6.60 -18.82 -2.24
CA LYS A 261 -7.16 -19.11 -3.55
C LYS A 261 -7.67 -17.84 -4.26
N ASP A 262 -8.33 -16.94 -3.53
CA ASP A 262 -8.80 -15.68 -4.11
C ASP A 262 -7.64 -14.83 -4.63
N ILE A 263 -6.53 -14.72 -3.88
CA ILE A 263 -5.34 -13.98 -4.31
C ILE A 263 -4.65 -14.67 -5.50
N ASP A 264 -4.43 -15.98 -5.42
CA ASP A 264 -3.70 -16.74 -6.44
C ASP A 264 -4.42 -16.74 -7.80
N ASN A 265 -5.75 -16.54 -7.80
CA ASN A 265 -6.57 -16.41 -9.00
C ASN A 265 -6.63 -15.00 -9.59
N ILE A 266 -5.97 -14.01 -8.99
CA ILE A 266 -5.90 -12.65 -9.57
C ILE A 266 -4.91 -12.68 -10.74
N PRO A 267 -5.31 -12.25 -11.95
CA PRO A 267 -4.41 -12.22 -13.09
C PRO A 267 -3.24 -11.26 -12.86
N ILE A 268 -2.08 -11.61 -13.40
CA ILE A 268 -0.92 -10.73 -13.37
C ILE A 268 -1.18 -9.56 -14.32
N THR A 269 -1.17 -8.36 -13.77
CA THR A 269 -1.40 -7.11 -14.50
C THR A 269 -0.59 -5.98 -13.87
N ASN A 270 -0.54 -4.82 -14.54
CA ASN A 270 0.11 -3.64 -13.99
C ASN A 270 1.58 -3.88 -13.57
N SER A 271 2.32 -4.65 -14.37
CA SER A 271 3.72 -5.00 -14.09
C SER A 271 4.64 -3.77 -13.99
N HIS A 272 4.28 -2.70 -14.71
CA HIS A 272 5.02 -1.43 -14.75
C HIS A 272 4.51 -0.38 -13.75
N SER A 273 3.69 -0.77 -12.77
CA SER A 273 3.05 0.19 -11.86
C SER A 273 4.02 1.07 -11.05
N LEU A 274 5.29 0.68 -10.91
CA LEU A 274 6.35 1.47 -10.26
C LEU A 274 7.32 2.11 -11.28
N ALA A 275 7.26 1.73 -12.56
CA ALA A 275 8.24 2.15 -13.56
C ALA A 275 8.25 3.66 -13.78
N LEU A 276 7.08 4.29 -13.75
CA LEU A 276 6.96 5.74 -13.90
C LEU A 276 7.60 6.49 -12.71
N ASP A 277 7.44 6.00 -11.47
CA ASP A 277 8.07 6.58 -10.28
C ASP A 277 9.60 6.43 -10.33
N ASP A 278 10.10 5.27 -10.76
CA ASP A 278 11.53 4.98 -10.92
C ASP A 278 12.17 5.82 -12.05
N ALA A 279 11.37 6.24 -13.01
CA ALA A 279 11.81 7.08 -14.13
C ALA A 279 11.39 8.56 -13.98
N TRP A 280 10.85 8.99 -12.81
CA TRP A 280 10.16 10.26 -12.64
C TRP A 280 10.94 11.47 -13.16
N GLY A 281 12.24 11.55 -12.87
CA GLY A 281 13.14 12.62 -13.34
C GLY A 281 13.86 12.34 -14.66
N LYS A 282 13.63 11.18 -15.30
CA LYS A 282 14.26 10.87 -16.59
C LYS A 282 13.53 11.58 -17.72
N LYS A 283 14.24 11.79 -18.85
CA LYS A 283 13.65 12.33 -20.07
C LYS A 283 12.47 11.48 -20.51
N TRP A 284 11.41 12.14 -20.94
CA TRP A 284 10.24 11.51 -21.52
C TRP A 284 10.59 10.75 -22.81
N ASP A 285 10.04 9.57 -22.96
CA ASP A 285 10.14 8.72 -24.14
C ASP A 285 8.80 8.06 -24.44
N GLU A 286 8.22 8.37 -25.57
CA GLU A 286 6.90 7.88 -25.97
C GLU A 286 6.86 6.37 -26.18
N LYS A 287 7.94 5.76 -26.70
CA LYS A 287 8.00 4.32 -26.94
C LYS A 287 7.99 3.56 -25.61
N ILE A 288 8.76 4.05 -24.61
CA ILE A 288 8.80 3.47 -23.27
C ILE A 288 7.42 3.63 -22.60
N TRP A 289 6.80 4.80 -22.73
CA TRP A 289 5.47 5.04 -22.18
C TRP A 289 4.43 4.11 -22.78
N ASN A 290 4.36 3.99 -24.09
CA ASN A 290 3.42 3.12 -24.77
C ASN A 290 3.66 1.64 -24.41
N HIS A 291 4.91 1.23 -24.22
CA HIS A 291 5.23 -0.10 -23.70
C HIS A 291 4.67 -0.32 -22.29
N TRP A 292 4.78 0.65 -21.38
CA TRP A 292 4.19 0.50 -20.04
C TRP A 292 2.66 0.40 -20.08
N LEU A 293 2.02 1.12 -20.99
CA LEU A 293 0.57 1.09 -21.12
C LEU A 293 0.01 -0.22 -21.68
N THR A 294 0.83 -1.13 -22.20
CA THR A 294 0.35 -2.41 -22.73
C THR A 294 -0.30 -3.29 -21.67
N ASP A 295 0.12 -3.17 -20.41
CA ASP A 295 -0.40 -3.95 -19.29
C ASP A 295 -0.73 -3.12 -18.04
N THR A 296 -0.40 -1.82 -18.02
CA THR A 296 -0.46 -1.00 -16.82
C THR A 296 -1.37 0.21 -17.03
N CYS A 297 -2.44 0.26 -16.24
CA CYS A 297 -3.34 1.41 -16.17
C CYS A 297 -3.21 2.21 -14.87
N ALA A 298 -2.52 1.68 -13.86
CA ALA A 298 -2.38 2.27 -12.53
C ALA A 298 -0.92 2.40 -12.12
N PHE A 299 -0.40 3.63 -12.11
CA PHE A 299 0.98 3.94 -11.74
C PHE A 299 1.03 4.50 -10.33
N LYS A 300 1.77 3.84 -9.43
CA LYS A 300 2.02 4.33 -8.07
C LYS A 300 3.18 5.32 -8.07
N LEU A 301 2.89 6.54 -7.64
CA LEU A 301 3.85 7.64 -7.62
C LEU A 301 4.20 8.04 -6.18
N SER A 302 5.32 8.75 -6.04
CA SER A 302 5.78 9.34 -4.78
C SER A 302 5.82 10.86 -4.87
N ARG A 303 5.12 11.54 -3.98
CA ARG A 303 5.19 13.02 -3.84
C ARG A 303 6.50 13.52 -3.25
N LYS A 304 7.39 12.62 -2.84
CA LYS A 304 8.68 12.97 -2.23
C LYS A 304 9.76 13.27 -3.27
N HIS A 305 9.57 12.90 -4.52
CA HIS A 305 10.50 13.17 -5.61
C HIS A 305 10.29 14.59 -6.14
N ILE A 306 11.22 15.48 -5.82
CA ILE A 306 11.25 16.83 -6.36
C ILE A 306 12.21 16.81 -7.56
N VAL A 307 11.64 16.86 -8.75
CA VAL A 307 12.39 16.85 -10.01
C VAL A 307 11.89 17.96 -10.93
N PRO A 308 12.74 18.51 -11.82
CA PRO A 308 12.31 19.53 -12.78
C PRO A 308 11.37 18.93 -13.84
N GLU A 309 10.47 19.77 -14.35
CA GLU A 309 9.58 19.39 -15.46
C GLU A 309 10.34 19.25 -16.79
N PHE A 310 11.46 19.97 -16.93
CA PHE A 310 12.34 19.96 -18.12
C PHE A 310 13.80 19.74 -17.74
N ILE A 311 14.54 19.03 -18.59
CA ILE A 311 16.00 18.89 -18.56
C ILE A 311 16.52 19.15 -19.97
N ASN A 312 17.37 20.18 -20.15
CA ASN A 312 17.90 20.60 -21.44
C ASN A 312 16.76 20.74 -22.48
N GLU A 313 15.74 21.54 -22.15
CA GLU A 313 14.56 21.85 -22.97
C GLU A 313 13.66 20.64 -23.33
N ARG A 314 13.97 19.45 -22.85
CA ARG A 314 13.15 18.25 -23.05
C ARG A 314 12.34 17.92 -21.80
N LEU A 315 11.08 17.53 -22.01
CA LEU A 315 10.22 17.10 -20.94
C LEU A 315 10.83 15.90 -20.21
N THR A 316 10.70 15.90 -18.88
CA THR A 316 10.86 14.72 -18.05
C THR A 316 9.53 13.95 -17.97
N ASN A 317 9.55 12.73 -17.42
CA ASN A 317 8.29 12.02 -17.14
C ASN A 317 7.38 12.82 -16.19
N CYS A 318 7.95 13.51 -15.21
CA CYS A 318 7.24 14.45 -14.34
C CYS A 318 6.57 15.57 -15.17
N GLY A 319 7.35 16.22 -16.03
CA GLY A 319 6.83 17.26 -16.92
C GLY A 319 5.71 16.77 -17.82
N TYR A 320 5.88 15.60 -18.45
CA TYR A 320 4.83 15.00 -19.29
C TYR A 320 3.54 14.77 -18.50
N VAL A 321 3.60 14.17 -17.33
CA VAL A 321 2.41 13.92 -16.49
C VAL A 321 1.74 15.23 -16.11
N TYR A 322 2.51 16.25 -15.73
CA TYR A 322 1.97 17.55 -15.35
C TYR A 322 1.33 18.28 -16.53
N HIS A 323 1.93 18.20 -17.71
CA HIS A 323 1.39 18.84 -18.91
C HIS A 323 0.20 18.08 -19.50
N LYS A 324 0.26 16.73 -19.53
CA LYS A 324 -0.82 15.93 -20.11
C LYS A 324 -2.06 15.86 -19.22
N TYR A 325 -1.85 15.57 -17.93
CA TYR A 325 -2.93 15.29 -17.00
C TYR A 325 -3.27 16.46 -16.06
N GLY A 326 -2.39 17.47 -16.00
CA GLY A 326 -2.58 18.67 -15.18
C GLY A 326 -3.25 19.85 -15.90
N LYS A 327 -3.50 19.77 -17.20
CA LYS A 327 -4.27 20.78 -17.94
C LYS A 327 -5.69 20.84 -17.35
N ASN A 328 -6.14 22.02 -16.95
CA ASN A 328 -7.45 22.29 -16.34
C ASN A 328 -7.58 21.86 -14.85
N ILE A 329 -6.49 21.80 -14.12
CA ILE A 329 -6.52 21.64 -12.67
C ILE A 329 -6.28 23.03 -12.05
N SER A 330 -7.38 23.78 -11.85
CA SER A 330 -7.40 25.01 -11.05
C SER A 330 -7.33 24.71 -9.55
#